data_91db25d572e756b687668584145bdef5
#
_entry.id   91db25d572e756b687668584145bdef5
#
_cell.length_a   1.000
_cell.length_b   1.000
_cell.length_c   1.000
_cell.angle_alpha   90.00
_cell.angle_beta   90.00
_cell.angle_gamma   90.00
#
_symmetry.space_group_name_H-M   'P 1'
#
loop_
_entity.id
_entity.type
_entity.pdbx_description
1 polymer ?
#
loop_
_entity_poly.entity_id
_entity_poly.type
_entity_poly.pdbx_seq_one_letter_code
_entity_poly.pdbx_strand_id
1 'polypeptide(L)'
;VNTTKNSIGAVLIVALMATLVVSILGSAMLTLALTESQIAFNDRNATRALYVAEMGVERARRDLKYDATFDRDGMTNQYFASPTTIAGGSPADCSATIPWQWLPPQQRCYDLGGPIPTGGFLPLYANANLDSFGDGSTYTVQLGLRQSNKLTIRSEGTGPQGSTKMVDVRVEVRDLSVWGNAAFLGGSGTGARINGNVVIAGSVHILGVGLGLTGVAADFGGTAGIFNWYNVLDPIFTGRVPNINPSTLDAEIRVNEGRITMNSGNARVGNSASDMDLNGNPIPVGIQRRVDGVYTNYGFAGTNGDTYVFSDNGTNATYDVPPDNVIPFPSLTGPSPDVCCVTYEDYLDANSWDPLPVLPGSAVSGSDLTIYATTASFDVSNGTNRLAWNSATNTLTVEGIIRIPGSITQGGITGPTKIETIYYTTGLVGGTLYAKKAGADWNETGTAGAHQVSITINSSLIPLGVFPTGDRLGLIAKDRIHMTRASKRVAAAVYAENQVTIDKQYHVVGAVVSRFLDMGSQVPHLYQMPNLAKNLPPGMPGGNIFNYVKILSWREL
;
A
#
# COMPACT_ATOMS: atom_id res chain seq x y z
N VAL A 1 96.87 18.31 47.59
CA VAL A 1 96.57 17.84 46.22
C VAL A 1 95.87 16.51 46.33
N ASN A 2 94.51 16.46 46.28
CA ASN A 2 93.75 15.24 45.94
C ASN A 2 92.24 15.50 45.96
N THR A 3 91.77 16.53 45.21
CA THR A 3 90.31 16.83 45.16
C THR A 3 89.72 16.54 43.78
N THR A 4 90.50 16.09 42.78
CA THR A 4 89.96 15.92 41.45
C THR A 4 89.47 14.48 41.11
N LYS A 5 89.81 13.47 41.91
CA LYS A 5 89.35 12.08 41.66
C LYS A 5 87.92 11.81 42.10
N ASN A 6 87.41 12.50 43.11
CA ASN A 6 86.00 12.30 43.60
C ASN A 6 84.92 12.96 42.69
N SER A 7 85.32 13.98 41.95
CA SER A 7 84.32 14.68 41.05
C SER A 7 84.00 13.86 39.79
N ILE A 8 84.93 13.09 39.27
CA ILE A 8 84.69 12.24 38.08
C ILE A 8 83.69 11.10 38.40
N GLY A 9 83.85 10.49 39.59
CA GLY A 9 82.91 9.44 40.04
C GLY A 9 81.44 9.96 40.23
N ALA A 10 81.31 11.14 40.80
CA ALA A 10 80.00 11.75 41.01
C ALA A 10 79.31 12.13 39.66
N VAL A 11 80.09 12.64 38.71
CA VAL A 11 79.57 12.97 37.35
C VAL A 11 79.12 11.71 36.61
N LEU A 12 79.86 10.63 36.75
CA LEU A 12 79.49 9.35 36.12
C LEU A 12 78.19 8.78 36.72
N ILE A 13 78.00 8.85 38.03
CA ILE A 13 76.77 8.40 38.69
C ILE A 13 75.58 9.25 38.26
N VAL A 14 75.75 10.56 38.21
CA VAL A 14 74.67 11.46 37.74
C VAL A 14 74.34 11.20 36.26
N ALA A 15 75.35 10.99 35.42
CA ALA A 15 75.11 10.66 34.02
C ALA A 15 74.38 9.32 33.84
N LEU A 16 74.75 8.33 34.67
CA LEU A 16 74.12 7.00 34.63
C LEU A 16 72.66 7.06 35.15
N MET A 17 72.42 7.83 36.21
CA MET A 17 71.04 8.10 36.68
C MET A 17 70.20 8.87 35.66
N ALA A 18 70.78 9.86 35.04
CA ALA A 18 70.09 10.62 33.98
C ALA A 18 69.74 9.72 32.79
N THR A 19 70.66 8.86 32.34
CA THR A 19 70.40 7.89 31.28
C THR A 19 69.33 6.87 31.67
N LEU A 20 69.34 6.41 32.89
CA LEU A 20 68.33 5.50 33.42
C LEU A 20 66.93 6.16 33.42
N VAL A 21 66.86 7.38 33.91
CA VAL A 21 65.58 8.15 33.94
C VAL A 21 65.07 8.39 32.53
N VAL A 22 65.94 8.79 31.59
CA VAL A 22 65.55 8.99 30.18
C VAL A 22 65.10 7.68 29.54
N SER A 23 65.77 6.56 29.83
CA SER A 23 65.38 5.25 29.33
C SER A 23 64.01 4.79 29.88
N ILE A 24 63.73 5.03 31.16
CA ILE A 24 62.42 4.73 31.77
C ILE A 24 61.34 5.62 31.15
N LEU A 25 61.58 6.92 31.00
CA LEU A 25 60.65 7.84 30.38
C LEU A 25 60.41 7.49 28.92
N GLY A 26 61.44 7.14 28.17
CA GLY A 26 61.34 6.69 26.78
C GLY A 26 60.53 5.42 26.61
N SER A 27 60.74 4.43 27.50
CA SER A 27 59.92 3.20 27.48
C SER A 27 58.48 3.44 27.86
N ALA A 28 58.22 4.32 28.84
CA ALA A 28 56.89 4.70 29.24
C ALA A 28 56.14 5.43 28.10
N MET A 29 56.79 6.38 27.39
CA MET A 29 56.23 7.06 26.24
C MET A 29 55.96 6.10 25.07
N LEU A 30 56.86 5.15 24.81
CA LEU A 30 56.67 4.14 23.78
C LEU A 30 55.45 3.25 24.10
N THR A 31 55.30 2.81 25.34
CA THR A 31 54.17 2.01 25.79
C THR A 31 52.84 2.79 25.63
N LEU A 32 52.86 4.07 26.00
CA LEU A 32 51.69 4.96 25.86
C LEU A 32 51.32 5.09 24.35
N ALA A 33 52.28 5.39 23.50
CA ALA A 33 52.07 5.54 22.06
C ALA A 33 51.54 4.22 21.40
N LEU A 34 52.04 3.07 21.83
CA LEU A 34 51.52 1.77 21.37
C LEU A 34 50.10 1.53 21.85
N THR A 35 49.81 1.88 23.11
CA THR A 35 48.44 1.76 23.66
C THR A 35 47.47 2.66 22.91
N GLU A 36 47.82 3.93 22.67
CA GLU A 36 46.99 4.86 21.92
C GLU A 36 46.75 4.37 20.48
N SER A 37 47.83 3.84 19.83
CA SER A 37 47.72 3.24 18.50
C SER A 37 46.77 2.04 18.47
N GLN A 38 46.81 1.18 19.49
CA GLN A 38 45.91 0.02 19.62
C GLN A 38 44.47 0.46 19.88
N ILE A 39 44.24 1.47 20.72
CA ILE A 39 42.93 2.03 20.96
C ILE A 39 42.34 2.61 19.67
N ALA A 40 43.10 3.46 18.97
CA ALA A 40 42.68 4.05 17.69
C ALA A 40 42.37 2.99 16.61
N PHE A 41 43.15 1.92 16.57
CA PHE A 41 42.95 0.80 15.66
C PHE A 41 41.68 0.01 16.01
N ASN A 42 41.44 -0.29 17.29
CA ASN A 42 40.24 -1.00 17.74
C ASN A 42 38.97 -0.15 17.51
N ASP A 43 39.06 1.14 17.75
CA ASP A 43 37.95 2.08 17.53
C ASP A 43 37.58 2.16 16.04
N ARG A 44 38.56 2.23 15.16
CA ARG A 44 38.39 2.16 13.71
C ARG A 44 37.71 0.85 13.27
N ASN A 45 38.14 -0.30 13.82
CA ASN A 45 37.55 -1.59 13.48
C ASN A 45 36.10 -1.72 14.00
N ALA A 46 35.84 -1.22 15.22
CA ALA A 46 34.49 -1.19 15.78
C ALA A 46 33.55 -0.29 14.96
N THR A 47 34.01 0.90 14.57
CA THR A 47 33.26 1.80 13.70
C THR A 47 32.95 1.15 12.36
N ARG A 48 33.92 0.42 11.79
CA ARG A 48 33.72 -0.30 10.53
C ARG A 48 32.71 -1.44 10.68
N ALA A 49 32.75 -2.21 11.75
CA ALA A 49 31.76 -3.24 12.05
C ALA A 49 30.34 -2.65 12.18
N LEU A 50 30.22 -1.44 12.77
CA LEU A 50 28.95 -0.73 12.85
C LEU A 50 28.41 -0.38 11.46
N TYR A 51 29.21 0.22 10.57
CA TYR A 51 28.78 0.52 9.21
C TYR A 51 28.38 -0.74 8.43
N VAL A 52 29.06 -1.85 8.64
CA VAL A 52 28.70 -3.13 8.04
C VAL A 52 27.34 -3.63 8.54
N ALA A 53 27.06 -3.47 9.85
CA ALA A 53 25.74 -3.78 10.41
C ALA A 53 24.65 -2.88 9.83
N GLU A 54 24.90 -1.57 9.73
CA GLU A 54 23.97 -0.62 9.11
C GLU A 54 23.66 -0.96 7.66
N MET A 55 24.64 -1.37 6.88
CA MET A 55 24.43 -1.82 5.49
C MET A 55 23.53 -3.06 5.42
N GLY A 56 23.66 -3.98 6.36
CA GLY A 56 22.74 -5.11 6.48
C GLY A 56 21.29 -4.67 6.72
N VAL A 57 21.09 -3.68 7.59
CA VAL A 57 19.77 -3.08 7.82
C VAL A 57 19.23 -2.42 6.56
N GLU A 58 20.02 -1.62 5.87
CA GLU A 58 19.57 -0.92 4.66
C GLU A 58 19.24 -1.88 3.52
N ARG A 59 19.99 -2.98 3.39
CA ARG A 59 19.63 -4.04 2.44
C ARG A 59 18.30 -4.68 2.78
N ALA A 60 18.09 -5.05 4.04
CA ALA A 60 16.82 -5.63 4.48
C ALA A 60 15.65 -4.65 4.26
N ARG A 61 15.85 -3.38 4.55
CA ARG A 61 14.83 -2.33 4.28
C ARG A 61 14.54 -2.20 2.79
N ARG A 62 15.57 -2.22 1.95
CA ARG A 62 15.40 -2.18 0.49
C ARG A 62 14.61 -3.39 -0.01
N ASP A 63 14.95 -4.58 0.46
CA ASP A 63 14.27 -5.80 0.05
C ASP A 63 12.82 -5.83 0.56
N LEU A 64 12.56 -5.38 1.79
CA LEU A 64 11.20 -5.15 2.30
C LEU A 64 10.40 -4.15 1.47
N LYS A 65 11.07 -3.14 0.90
CA LYS A 65 10.41 -2.10 0.10
C LYS A 65 10.13 -2.53 -1.34
N TYR A 66 11.05 -3.21 -1.97
CA TYR A 66 11.04 -3.43 -3.43
C TYR A 66 10.80 -4.88 -3.83
N ASP A 67 11.06 -5.83 -2.97
CA ASP A 67 10.75 -7.22 -3.26
C ASP A 67 9.28 -7.48 -3.02
N ALA A 68 8.51 -7.40 -4.09
CA ALA A 68 7.10 -7.72 -4.08
C ALA A 68 6.82 -9.18 -3.65
N THR A 69 7.82 -10.05 -3.71
CA THR A 69 7.70 -11.44 -3.28
C THR A 69 8.00 -11.61 -1.79
N PHE A 70 8.64 -10.63 -1.17
CA PHE A 70 9.00 -10.66 0.24
C PHE A 70 7.77 -10.80 1.17
N ASP A 71 6.60 -10.40 0.65
CA ASP A 71 5.31 -10.47 1.32
C ASP A 71 4.18 -11.03 0.42
N ARG A 72 4.50 -11.56 -0.77
CA ARG A 72 3.53 -11.89 -1.82
C ARG A 72 3.44 -13.38 -2.15
N ASP A 73 3.47 -14.22 -1.22
CA ASP A 73 3.31 -15.64 -1.50
C ASP A 73 1.85 -16.12 -1.54
N GLY A 74 0.90 -15.19 -1.66
CA GLY A 74 -0.53 -15.52 -1.63
C GLY A 74 -1.02 -16.00 -0.28
N MET A 75 -0.12 -16.05 0.68
CA MET A 75 -0.41 -16.31 2.08
C MET A 75 -0.40 -14.97 2.83
N THR A 76 -1.21 -14.87 3.82
CA THR A 76 -1.20 -13.74 4.75
C THR A 76 0.23 -13.44 5.16
N ASN A 77 0.65 -12.20 4.94
CA ASN A 77 1.91 -11.58 5.32
C ASN A 77 2.72 -12.38 6.35
N GLN A 78 3.66 -13.21 5.90
CA GLN A 78 4.35 -14.18 6.76
C GLN A 78 5.20 -13.55 7.83
N TYR A 79 5.67 -12.32 7.62
CA TYR A 79 6.47 -11.60 8.60
C TYR A 79 5.61 -10.86 9.64
N PHE A 80 4.32 -10.70 9.36
CA PHE A 80 3.40 -9.91 10.16
C PHE A 80 2.19 -10.69 10.68
N ALA A 81 1.92 -11.89 10.15
CA ALA A 81 0.78 -12.69 10.58
C ALA A 81 0.95 -13.22 12.01
N SER A 82 -0.15 -13.26 12.72
CA SER A 82 -0.23 -13.98 13.99
C SER A 82 0.00 -15.48 13.76
N PRO A 83 0.72 -16.20 14.63
CA PRO A 83 1.08 -17.60 14.42
C PRO A 83 -0.10 -18.60 14.28
N THR A 84 -1.34 -18.13 14.25
CA THR A 84 -2.53 -18.99 14.32
C THR A 84 -3.30 -19.16 13.01
N THR A 85 -2.92 -18.51 11.91
CA THR A 85 -3.74 -18.52 10.68
C THR A 85 -2.93 -18.74 9.41
N ILE A 86 -2.50 -19.98 9.17
CA ILE A 86 -2.21 -20.41 7.82
C ILE A 86 -3.23 -21.46 7.41
N ALA A 87 -4.05 -21.10 6.46
CA ALA A 87 -4.90 -22.05 5.78
C ALA A 87 -4.16 -22.59 4.56
N GLY A 88 -3.75 -23.85 4.58
CA GLY A 88 -3.47 -24.57 3.37
C GLY A 88 -2.14 -25.30 3.18
N GLY A 89 -1.17 -25.14 4.08
CA GLY A 89 0.05 -25.95 4.04
C GLY A 89 -0.07 -27.22 4.90
N SER A 90 0.38 -28.36 4.39
CA SER A 90 0.45 -29.57 5.23
C SER A 90 1.55 -29.40 6.28
N PRO A 91 1.30 -29.69 7.57
CA PRO A 91 2.33 -29.61 8.63
C PRO A 91 3.56 -30.49 8.38
N ALA A 92 3.46 -31.43 7.44
CA ALA A 92 4.55 -32.36 7.10
C ALA A 92 5.71 -31.72 6.33
N ASP A 93 5.48 -30.55 5.68
CA ASP A 93 6.50 -29.92 4.82
C ASP A 93 7.41 -28.94 5.57
N CYS A 94 7.14 -28.74 6.85
CA CYS A 94 7.81 -27.77 7.69
C CYS A 94 8.73 -28.42 8.71
N SER A 95 9.59 -29.34 8.27
CA SER A 95 10.58 -29.92 9.16
C SER A 95 11.65 -28.90 9.54
N ALA A 96 12.00 -28.83 10.84
CA ALA A 96 12.97 -27.94 11.44
C ALA A 96 14.43 -28.06 10.88
N THR A 97 14.62 -28.84 9.85
CA THR A 97 15.92 -29.17 9.25
C THR A 97 16.22 -28.44 7.94
N ILE A 98 15.29 -27.62 7.41
CA ILE A 98 15.59 -26.87 6.18
C ILE A 98 16.22 -25.55 6.58
N PRO A 99 17.50 -25.34 6.24
CA PRO A 99 18.10 -24.01 6.42
C PRO A 99 17.29 -23.01 5.64
N TRP A 100 17.04 -21.87 6.22
CA TRP A 100 16.41 -20.73 5.59
C TRP A 100 17.16 -20.31 4.34
N GLN A 101 16.84 -20.93 3.26
CA GLN A 101 17.09 -20.45 1.93
C GLN A 101 15.78 -19.83 1.46
N TRP A 102 15.86 -18.82 0.59
CA TRP A 102 14.72 -18.28 -0.11
C TRP A 102 14.01 -19.42 -0.85
N LEU A 103 13.08 -20.05 -0.15
CA LEU A 103 12.18 -20.99 -0.79
C LEU A 103 11.17 -20.20 -1.62
N PRO A 104 10.75 -20.76 -2.76
CA PRO A 104 9.64 -20.19 -3.50
C PRO A 104 8.46 -19.89 -2.57
N PRO A 105 7.67 -18.87 -2.83
CA PRO A 105 6.57 -18.45 -1.96
C PRO A 105 5.68 -19.57 -1.43
N GLN A 106 5.47 -20.61 -2.24
CA GLN A 106 4.62 -21.76 -1.89
C GLN A 106 5.25 -22.75 -0.88
N GLN A 107 6.49 -22.55 -0.49
CA GLN A 107 7.24 -23.47 0.39
C GLN A 107 7.73 -22.81 1.69
N ARG A 108 7.27 -21.61 1.99
CA ARG A 108 7.69 -20.90 3.20
C ARG A 108 6.85 -21.30 4.40
N CYS A 109 7.48 -21.89 5.38
CA CYS A 109 6.83 -22.53 6.52
C CYS A 109 6.91 -21.75 7.83
N TYR A 110 6.67 -20.45 7.81
CA TYR A 110 6.86 -19.62 8.99
C TYR A 110 5.85 -19.76 10.08
N ASP A 111 4.68 -20.13 9.72
CA ASP A 111 3.53 -20.02 10.58
C ASP A 111 2.95 -21.35 11.04
N LEU A 112 3.65 -22.42 10.83
CA LEU A 112 3.12 -23.75 11.12
C LEU A 112 3.32 -24.20 12.56
N GLY A 113 3.27 -23.28 13.51
CA GLY A 113 3.35 -23.63 14.92
C GLY A 113 4.67 -24.29 15.31
N GLY A 114 5.67 -24.20 14.45
CA GLY A 114 7.05 -24.54 14.82
C GLY A 114 7.52 -23.63 15.95
N PRO A 115 8.37 -24.09 16.86
CA PRO A 115 8.90 -23.25 17.91
C PRO A 115 9.60 -22.05 17.27
N ILE A 116 9.17 -20.84 17.62
CA ILE A 116 9.90 -19.62 17.32
C ILE A 116 11.34 -19.84 17.77
N PRO A 117 12.37 -19.63 16.93
CA PRO A 117 13.76 -19.82 17.32
C PRO A 117 14.03 -19.14 18.64
N THR A 118 14.83 -19.76 19.47
CA THR A 118 15.22 -19.20 20.79
C THR A 118 15.75 -17.80 20.59
N GLY A 119 15.01 -16.78 21.04
CA GLY A 119 15.33 -15.37 20.80
C GLY A 119 14.31 -14.62 19.93
N GLY A 120 13.32 -15.27 19.30
CA GLY A 120 12.26 -14.62 18.52
C GLY A 120 12.72 -13.94 17.23
N PHE A 121 13.87 -14.35 16.68
CA PHE A 121 14.44 -13.84 15.44
C PHE A 121 14.61 -14.94 14.40
N LEU A 122 14.34 -14.58 13.15
CA LEU A 122 14.50 -15.45 11.99
C LEU A 122 15.64 -14.93 11.11
N PRO A 123 16.59 -15.79 10.66
CA PRO A 123 17.68 -15.33 9.81
C PRO A 123 17.17 -14.93 8.43
N LEU A 124 17.55 -13.75 7.96
CA LEU A 124 17.28 -13.26 6.62
C LEU A 124 18.49 -13.40 5.72
N TYR A 125 19.65 -12.95 6.20
CA TYR A 125 20.93 -13.13 5.53
C TYR A 125 21.92 -13.71 6.51
N ALA A 126 22.68 -14.72 6.11
CA ALA A 126 23.76 -15.31 6.91
C ALA A 126 25.11 -15.02 6.24
N ASN A 127 26.01 -14.34 6.96
CA ASN A 127 27.38 -14.04 6.52
C ASN A 127 27.46 -13.48 5.08
N ALA A 128 26.56 -12.55 4.75
CA ALA A 128 26.59 -11.92 3.43
C ALA A 128 27.87 -11.09 3.29
N ASN A 129 28.68 -11.44 2.31
CA ASN A 129 29.91 -10.71 2.00
C ASN A 129 29.59 -9.36 1.34
N LEU A 130 30.35 -8.37 1.76
CA LEU A 130 30.40 -7.07 1.11
C LEU A 130 31.57 -7.07 0.13
N ASP A 131 31.33 -7.53 -1.10
CA ASP A 131 32.37 -7.59 -2.14
C ASP A 131 33.04 -6.24 -2.43
N SER A 132 32.37 -5.14 -2.06
CA SER A 132 32.84 -3.76 -2.31
C SER A 132 34.03 -3.32 -1.45
N PHE A 133 34.31 -3.99 -0.34
CA PHE A 133 35.40 -3.58 0.55
C PHE A 133 36.66 -4.43 0.46
N GLY A 134 36.59 -5.64 -0.07
CA GLY A 134 37.75 -6.55 -0.29
C GLY A 134 38.51 -6.96 0.97
N ASP A 135 37.95 -6.73 2.17
CA ASP A 135 38.61 -6.90 3.47
C ASP A 135 38.02 -8.01 4.32
N GLY A 136 37.10 -8.79 3.77
CA GLY A 136 36.44 -9.90 4.44
C GLY A 136 35.34 -9.50 5.44
N SER A 137 34.91 -8.24 5.44
CA SER A 137 33.76 -7.80 6.27
C SER A 137 32.47 -8.48 5.82
N THR A 138 31.67 -8.93 6.79
CA THR A 138 30.40 -9.63 6.54
C THR A 138 29.29 -9.09 7.45
N TYR A 139 28.04 -9.28 7.04
CA TYR A 139 26.90 -9.03 7.93
C TYR A 139 25.94 -10.22 7.96
N THR A 140 25.28 -10.37 9.09
CA THR A 140 24.16 -11.31 9.30
C THR A 140 22.94 -10.52 9.66
N VAL A 141 21.81 -10.74 8.97
CA VAL A 141 20.54 -10.06 9.28
C VAL A 141 19.50 -11.06 9.73
N GLN A 142 18.79 -10.71 10.77
CA GLN A 142 17.70 -11.47 11.33
C GLN A 142 16.45 -10.58 11.45
N LEU A 143 15.26 -11.15 11.27
CA LEU A 143 13.99 -10.48 11.46
C LEU A 143 13.31 -10.98 12.73
N GLY A 144 12.99 -10.06 13.62
CA GLY A 144 12.17 -10.33 14.79
C GLY A 144 10.70 -10.12 14.46
N LEU A 145 9.93 -11.18 14.54
CA LEU A 145 8.48 -11.14 14.30
C LEU A 145 7.78 -10.40 15.44
N ARG A 146 6.85 -9.54 15.09
CA ARG A 146 5.95 -8.87 16.04
C ARG A 146 4.54 -8.83 15.46
N GLN A 147 3.57 -8.58 16.32
CA GLN A 147 2.17 -8.44 15.93
C GLN A 147 1.97 -7.22 15.02
N SER A 148 1.06 -7.34 14.07
CA SER A 148 0.71 -6.36 13.05
C SER A 148 1.90 -5.99 12.11
N ASN A 149 1.86 -4.85 11.50
CA ASN A 149 2.80 -4.34 10.48
C ASN A 149 4.18 -3.89 11.02
N LYS A 150 4.55 -4.28 12.24
CA LYS A 150 5.81 -3.86 12.90
C LYS A 150 6.75 -5.04 13.08
N LEU A 151 8.00 -4.88 12.68
CA LEU A 151 9.04 -5.87 12.88
C LEU A 151 10.34 -5.24 13.38
N THR A 152 11.25 -6.07 13.89
CA THR A 152 12.60 -5.66 14.26
C THR A 152 13.58 -6.28 13.28
N ILE A 153 14.39 -5.45 12.65
CA ILE A 153 15.54 -5.89 11.87
C ILE A 153 16.74 -5.86 12.81
N ARG A 154 17.36 -7.01 13.03
CA ARG A 154 18.63 -7.13 13.75
C ARG A 154 19.73 -7.42 12.74
N SER A 155 20.75 -6.59 12.74
CA SER A 155 21.93 -6.80 11.90
C SER A 155 23.18 -6.85 12.74
N GLU A 156 23.98 -7.89 12.57
CA GLU A 156 25.30 -8.03 13.15
C GLU A 156 26.33 -7.87 12.03
N GLY A 157 27.16 -6.85 12.13
CA GLY A 157 28.28 -6.60 11.24
C GLY A 157 29.57 -7.14 11.83
N THR A 158 30.31 -7.90 11.04
CA THR A 158 31.66 -8.36 11.37
C THR A 158 32.64 -7.58 10.51
N GLY A 159 33.45 -6.76 11.15
CA GLY A 159 34.52 -6.00 10.48
C GLY A 159 35.84 -6.77 10.40
N PRO A 160 36.89 -6.11 9.92
CA PRO A 160 38.23 -6.70 9.86
C PRO A 160 38.66 -7.20 11.24
N GLN A 161 39.41 -8.31 11.25
CA GLN A 161 39.93 -8.94 12.46
C GLN A 161 38.86 -9.40 13.47
N GLY A 162 37.63 -9.62 13.01
CA GLY A 162 36.56 -10.19 13.83
C GLY A 162 35.92 -9.23 14.82
N SER A 163 36.10 -7.91 14.67
CA SER A 163 35.32 -6.94 15.44
C SER A 163 33.86 -7.04 15.07
N THR A 164 32.96 -7.12 16.05
CA THR A 164 31.53 -7.24 15.82
C THR A 164 30.76 -6.08 16.42
N LYS A 165 29.71 -5.63 15.74
CA LYS A 165 28.72 -4.68 16.20
C LYS A 165 27.34 -5.12 15.78
N MET A 166 26.34 -4.84 16.62
CA MET A 166 24.97 -5.22 16.38
C MET A 166 24.07 -3.99 16.43
N VAL A 167 23.09 -3.96 15.51
CA VAL A 167 22.08 -2.89 15.42
C VAL A 167 20.69 -3.51 15.38
N ASP A 168 19.81 -3.05 16.26
CA ASP A 168 18.37 -3.36 16.24
C ASP A 168 17.59 -2.15 15.72
N VAL A 169 16.87 -2.35 14.63
CA VAL A 169 16.00 -1.32 14.05
C VAL A 169 14.57 -1.82 14.04
N ARG A 170 13.70 -1.11 14.76
CA ARG A 170 12.26 -1.36 14.68
C ARG A 170 11.70 -0.61 13.50
N VAL A 171 11.01 -1.33 12.63
CA VAL A 171 10.37 -0.78 11.45
C VAL A 171 8.88 -1.11 11.44
N GLU A 172 8.12 -0.23 10.84
CA GLU A 172 6.74 -0.43 10.46
C GLU A 172 6.69 -0.52 8.94
N VAL A 173 6.15 -1.62 8.43
CA VAL A 173 5.94 -1.80 6.98
C VAL A 173 4.49 -1.51 6.69
N ARG A 174 4.26 -0.59 5.77
CA ARG A 174 2.93 -0.21 5.30
C ARG A 174 2.83 -0.49 3.82
N ASP A 175 1.75 -1.10 3.45
CA ASP A 175 1.39 -1.28 2.05
C ASP A 175 0.79 0.05 1.54
N LEU A 176 1.55 0.74 0.69
CA LEU A 176 1.12 1.98 0.05
C LEU A 176 0.61 1.70 -1.37
N SER A 177 -0.30 0.77 -1.51
CA SER A 177 -0.98 0.58 -2.78
C SER A 177 -2.06 1.66 -2.97
N VAL A 178 -2.20 2.17 -4.19
CA VAL A 178 -3.36 3.02 -4.54
C VAL A 178 -4.67 2.28 -4.29
N TRP A 179 -4.66 0.95 -4.42
CA TRP A 179 -5.79 0.05 -4.25
C TRP A 179 -5.99 -0.42 -2.80
N GLY A 180 -5.09 -0.07 -1.91
CA GLY A 180 -5.21 -0.28 -0.46
C GLY A 180 -6.09 0.76 0.23
N ASN A 181 -6.71 1.67 -0.51
CA ASN A 181 -7.58 2.72 -0.01
C ASN A 181 -9.03 2.52 -0.49
N ALA A 182 -10.00 3.07 0.24
CA ALA A 182 -11.35 3.25 -0.27
C ALA A 182 -11.36 4.23 -1.46
N ALA A 183 -10.60 5.32 -1.33
CA ALA A 183 -10.40 6.29 -2.39
C ALA A 183 -8.93 6.73 -2.47
N PHE A 184 -8.35 6.72 -3.67
CA PHE A 184 -7.06 7.32 -3.99
C PHE A 184 -7.25 8.38 -5.07
N LEU A 185 -6.88 9.63 -4.76
CA LEU A 185 -7.20 10.78 -5.59
C LEU A 185 -5.91 11.52 -5.98
N GLY A 186 -5.67 11.66 -7.28
CA GLY A 186 -4.42 12.15 -7.85
C GLY A 186 -4.45 13.58 -8.38
N GLY A 187 -5.58 14.29 -8.30
CA GLY A 187 -5.77 15.54 -9.04
C GLY A 187 -4.98 16.75 -8.54
N SER A 188 -4.68 17.63 -9.47
CA SER A 188 -4.36 19.03 -9.20
C SER A 188 -5.69 19.79 -9.16
N GLY A 189 -6.11 20.27 -8.03
CA GLY A 189 -7.41 20.89 -7.82
C GLY A 189 -8.16 20.15 -6.71
N THR A 190 -9.40 20.51 -6.42
CA THR A 190 -10.19 19.84 -5.40
C THR A 190 -10.25 18.35 -5.70
N GLY A 191 -9.64 17.52 -4.86
CA GLY A 191 -9.54 16.07 -5.10
C GLY A 191 -10.82 15.30 -4.80
N ALA A 192 -11.65 15.82 -3.88
CA ALA A 192 -12.91 15.19 -3.52
C ALA A 192 -13.99 16.21 -3.16
N ARG A 193 -15.19 15.98 -3.65
CA ARG A 193 -16.42 16.63 -3.19
C ARG A 193 -17.29 15.60 -2.49
N ILE A 194 -17.41 15.71 -1.17
CA ILE A 194 -18.06 14.74 -0.31
C ILE A 194 -19.16 15.46 0.47
N ASN A 195 -20.36 15.49 -0.08
CA ASN A 195 -21.47 16.24 0.49
C ASN A 195 -22.74 15.38 0.58
N GLY A 196 -23.62 15.68 1.53
CA GLY A 196 -24.81 14.90 1.83
C GLY A 196 -24.56 13.85 2.91
N ASN A 197 -25.30 12.74 2.89
CA ASN A 197 -25.14 11.64 3.87
C ASN A 197 -24.15 10.58 3.33
N VAL A 198 -22.95 11.02 2.98
CA VAL A 198 -21.91 10.17 2.37
C VAL A 198 -21.20 9.36 3.44
N VAL A 199 -20.96 8.09 3.16
CA VAL A 199 -20.12 7.22 3.98
C VAL A 199 -18.90 6.77 3.18
N ILE A 200 -17.73 6.99 3.73
CA ILE A 200 -16.52 6.32 3.29
C ILE A 200 -16.03 5.47 4.45
N ALA A 201 -16.13 4.16 4.32
CA ALA A 201 -15.60 3.22 5.30
C ALA A 201 -14.24 2.70 4.80
N GLY A 202 -13.17 3.22 5.35
CA GLY A 202 -11.80 2.90 4.97
C GLY A 202 -10.91 4.12 4.74
N SER A 203 -9.71 3.85 4.25
CA SER A 203 -8.68 4.86 4.04
C SER A 203 -8.96 5.76 2.83
N VAL A 204 -8.57 7.03 2.96
CA VAL A 204 -8.63 8.01 1.87
C VAL A 204 -7.25 8.64 1.70
N HIS A 205 -6.72 8.58 0.49
CA HIS A 205 -5.44 9.19 0.15
C HIS A 205 -5.60 10.19 -0.98
N ILE A 206 -5.24 11.44 -0.74
CA ILE A 206 -5.36 12.56 -1.69
C ILE A 206 -3.98 13.17 -1.90
N LEU A 207 -3.51 13.17 -3.15
CA LEU A 207 -2.25 13.80 -3.48
C LEU A 207 -2.34 15.33 -3.50
N GLY A 208 -3.44 15.88 -4.02
CA GLY A 208 -3.70 17.32 -4.04
C GLY A 208 -2.63 18.13 -4.76
N VAL A 209 -2.01 17.59 -5.81
CA VAL A 209 -0.85 18.16 -6.49
C VAL A 209 -1.12 19.60 -6.92
N GLY A 210 -0.26 20.55 -6.50
CA GLY A 210 -0.35 21.96 -6.86
C GLY A 210 -1.35 22.79 -6.06
N LEU A 211 -2.03 22.22 -5.06
CA LEU A 211 -3.01 22.96 -4.24
C LEU A 211 -2.37 23.91 -3.22
N GLY A 212 -1.17 23.60 -2.75
CA GLY A 212 -0.48 24.39 -1.75
C GLY A 212 -1.29 24.60 -0.45
N LEU A 213 -0.97 25.69 0.27
CA LEU A 213 -1.53 25.99 1.61
C LEU A 213 -3.03 26.31 1.62
N THR A 214 -3.56 26.90 0.58
CA THR A 214 -4.92 27.46 0.56
C THR A 214 -5.89 26.65 -0.27
N GLY A 215 -5.38 25.73 -1.09
CA GLY A 215 -6.23 24.88 -1.92
C GLY A 215 -7.02 23.87 -1.09
N VAL A 216 -8.17 23.47 -1.61
CA VAL A 216 -9.06 22.51 -0.97
C VAL A 216 -8.87 21.15 -1.63
N ALA A 217 -8.28 20.21 -0.88
CA ALA A 217 -8.10 18.83 -1.34
C ALA A 217 -9.38 18.01 -1.22
N ALA A 218 -10.13 18.21 -0.14
CA ALA A 218 -11.42 17.58 0.07
C ALA A 218 -12.40 18.56 0.73
N ASP A 219 -13.63 18.57 0.24
CA ASP A 219 -14.72 19.39 0.79
C ASP A 219 -15.81 18.48 1.37
N PHE A 220 -15.97 18.54 2.70
CA PHE A 220 -16.93 17.77 3.46
C PHE A 220 -18.12 18.65 3.86
N GLY A 221 -19.32 18.23 3.45
CA GLY A 221 -20.56 18.88 3.80
C GLY A 221 -21.64 17.90 4.27
N GLY A 222 -22.77 18.42 4.72
CA GLY A 222 -23.90 17.59 5.19
C GLY A 222 -23.54 16.70 6.39
N THR A 223 -23.82 15.41 6.30
CA THR A 223 -23.47 14.38 7.30
C THR A 223 -22.38 13.44 6.79
N ALA A 224 -21.58 13.90 5.84
CA ALA A 224 -20.51 13.11 5.26
C ALA A 224 -19.51 12.64 6.32
N GLY A 225 -19.05 11.40 6.20
CA GLY A 225 -18.09 10.87 7.17
C GLY A 225 -17.14 9.81 6.61
N ILE A 226 -15.96 9.76 7.22
CA ILE A 226 -14.97 8.70 7.02
C ILE A 226 -14.89 7.87 8.29
N PHE A 227 -14.99 6.54 8.14
CA PHE A 227 -15.15 5.62 9.27
C PHE A 227 -14.16 4.47 9.20
N ASN A 228 -13.78 3.95 10.36
CA ASN A 228 -12.87 2.81 10.51
C ASN A 228 -13.59 1.46 10.54
N TRP A 229 -14.84 1.40 10.11
CA TRP A 229 -15.67 0.20 10.11
C TRP A 229 -16.77 0.29 9.06
N TYR A 230 -17.36 -0.87 8.68
CA TYR A 230 -18.46 -0.89 7.72
C TYR A 230 -19.76 -0.42 8.34
N ASN A 231 -19.95 0.88 8.36
CA ASN A 231 -21.17 1.49 8.84
C ASN A 231 -22.29 1.29 7.79
N VAL A 232 -23.32 0.50 8.14
CA VAL A 232 -24.52 0.29 7.30
C VAL A 232 -24.23 -0.33 5.92
N LEU A 233 -23.36 -1.33 5.84
CA LEU A 233 -23.17 -2.08 4.61
C LEU A 233 -24.47 -2.81 4.20
N ASP A 234 -24.79 -2.76 2.90
CA ASP A 234 -26.00 -3.41 2.37
C ASP A 234 -25.91 -4.93 2.50
N PRO A 235 -26.96 -5.60 3.04
CA PRO A 235 -26.98 -7.05 3.24
C PRO A 235 -26.78 -7.89 1.98
N ILE A 236 -26.96 -7.33 0.78
CA ILE A 236 -26.73 -8.04 -0.49
C ILE A 236 -25.28 -8.52 -0.64
N PHE A 237 -24.34 -7.87 0.06
CA PHE A 237 -22.94 -8.24 0.06
C PHE A 237 -22.62 -9.35 1.07
N THR A 238 -23.56 -9.75 1.92
CA THR A 238 -23.33 -10.83 2.90
C THR A 238 -22.98 -12.14 2.18
N GLY A 239 -21.86 -12.74 2.56
CA GLY A 239 -21.34 -13.96 1.94
C GLY A 239 -20.68 -13.77 0.57
N ARG A 240 -20.71 -12.55 0.00
CA ARG A 240 -20.08 -12.21 -1.29
C ARG A 240 -18.82 -11.40 -1.14
N VAL A 241 -18.61 -10.83 0.02
CA VAL A 241 -17.42 -10.06 0.38
C VAL A 241 -16.87 -10.66 1.67
N PRO A 242 -15.62 -11.14 1.70
CA PRO A 242 -15.03 -11.70 2.91
C PRO A 242 -14.84 -10.61 3.96
N ASN A 243 -15.01 -10.98 5.22
CA ASN A 243 -14.79 -10.08 6.36
C ASN A 243 -15.60 -8.79 6.31
N ILE A 244 -16.87 -8.89 5.96
CA ILE A 244 -17.79 -7.75 5.87
C ILE A 244 -17.92 -6.98 7.20
N ASN A 245 -17.51 -7.56 8.30
CA ASN A 245 -17.63 -6.94 9.62
C ASN A 245 -16.27 -6.84 10.34
N PRO A 246 -15.27 -6.16 9.77
CA PRO A 246 -14.06 -5.89 10.53
C PRO A 246 -14.40 -4.92 11.65
N SER A 247 -13.85 -5.19 12.83
CA SER A 247 -13.93 -4.24 13.96
C SER A 247 -13.14 -2.96 13.66
N THR A 248 -12.19 -3.05 12.72
CA THR A 248 -11.38 -1.96 12.20
C THR A 248 -11.00 -2.23 10.74
N LEU A 249 -10.87 -1.16 9.96
CA LEU A 249 -10.37 -1.18 8.57
C LEU A 249 -8.94 -0.63 8.48
N ASP A 250 -8.31 -0.30 9.59
CA ASP A 250 -7.07 0.47 9.66
C ASP A 250 -7.17 1.76 8.82
N ALA A 251 -8.32 2.45 8.95
CA ALA A 251 -8.66 3.59 8.13
C ALA A 251 -7.79 4.80 8.47
N GLU A 252 -7.13 5.34 7.45
CA GLU A 252 -6.26 6.50 7.58
C GLU A 252 -6.63 7.55 6.52
N ILE A 253 -6.48 8.82 6.88
CA ILE A 253 -6.62 9.92 5.94
C ILE A 253 -5.25 10.50 5.67
N ARG A 254 -4.85 10.50 4.41
CA ARG A 254 -3.62 11.11 3.92
C ARG A 254 -3.92 12.19 2.92
N VAL A 255 -3.44 13.41 3.17
CA VAL A 255 -3.53 14.53 2.25
C VAL A 255 -2.15 15.17 2.12
N ASN A 256 -1.53 15.03 0.95
CA ASN A 256 -0.19 15.54 0.73
C ASN A 256 -0.19 17.07 0.54
N GLU A 257 -1.04 17.58 -0.37
CA GLU A 257 -1.20 19.01 -0.60
C GLU A 257 -2.67 19.43 -0.49
N GLY A 258 -2.88 20.70 -0.09
CA GLY A 258 -4.20 21.23 0.16
C GLY A 258 -4.76 20.85 1.54
N ARG A 259 -5.83 21.47 1.92
CA ARG A 259 -6.51 21.29 3.21
C ARG A 259 -7.85 20.56 3.03
N ILE A 260 -8.34 20.01 4.12
CA ILE A 260 -9.67 19.43 4.19
C ILE A 260 -10.63 20.51 4.73
N THR A 261 -11.71 20.82 4.01
CA THR A 261 -12.75 21.71 4.53
C THR A 261 -13.87 20.92 5.21
N MET A 262 -14.28 21.38 6.39
CA MET A 262 -15.37 20.81 7.18
C MET A 262 -16.44 21.90 7.36
N ASN A 263 -17.42 21.90 6.46
CA ASN A 263 -18.39 23.00 6.36
C ASN A 263 -19.74 22.70 7.04
N SER A 264 -19.88 21.54 7.66
CA SER A 264 -21.13 21.14 8.35
C SER A 264 -20.84 20.52 9.70
N GLY A 265 -21.61 20.86 10.71
CA GLY A 265 -21.51 20.30 12.06
C GLY A 265 -21.78 18.80 12.18
N ASN A 266 -22.26 18.17 11.13
CA ASN A 266 -22.49 16.71 11.08
C ASN A 266 -21.44 15.98 10.25
N ALA A 267 -20.61 16.70 9.47
CA ALA A 267 -19.48 16.10 8.77
C ALA A 267 -18.41 15.68 9.77
N ARG A 268 -17.83 14.48 9.62
CA ARG A 268 -16.92 13.92 10.61
C ARG A 268 -15.87 12.98 10.03
N VAL A 269 -14.79 12.81 10.77
CA VAL A 269 -13.75 11.82 10.54
C VAL A 269 -13.65 10.96 11.79
N GLY A 270 -13.97 9.68 11.68
CA GLY A 270 -14.17 8.81 12.84
C GLY A 270 -15.46 9.09 13.61
N ASN A 271 -15.64 8.41 14.73
CA ASN A 271 -16.76 8.56 15.62
C ASN A 271 -16.30 8.95 17.04
N SER A 272 -17.07 9.79 17.71
CA SER A 272 -16.92 10.02 19.15
C SER A 272 -17.47 8.85 19.97
N ALA A 273 -17.24 8.87 21.29
CA ALA A 273 -17.75 7.84 22.18
C ALA A 273 -19.29 7.81 22.25
N SER A 274 -19.96 8.94 21.99
CA SER A 274 -21.42 9.08 22.05
C SER A 274 -22.13 8.94 20.70
N ASP A 275 -21.37 8.78 19.60
CA ASP A 275 -21.97 8.70 18.27
C ASP A 275 -22.77 7.41 18.08
N MET A 276 -23.77 7.50 17.24
CA MET A 276 -24.58 6.40 16.74
C MET A 276 -24.15 6.01 15.33
N ASP A 277 -24.59 4.85 14.88
CA ASP A 277 -24.49 4.49 13.47
C ASP A 277 -25.41 5.38 12.60
N LEU A 278 -25.33 5.23 11.29
CA LEU A 278 -26.18 6.03 10.38
C LEU A 278 -27.66 5.71 10.47
N ASN A 279 -28.05 4.60 11.07
CA ASN A 279 -29.45 4.23 11.33
C ASN A 279 -29.92 4.75 12.70
N GLY A 280 -29.08 5.43 13.46
CA GLY A 280 -29.36 5.92 14.80
C GLY A 280 -29.28 4.86 15.89
N ASN A 281 -28.64 3.72 15.65
CA ASN A 281 -28.39 2.69 16.64
C ASN A 281 -27.03 2.90 17.34
N PRO A 282 -26.86 2.44 18.58
CA PRO A 282 -25.57 2.44 19.24
C PRO A 282 -24.54 1.65 18.42
N ILE A 283 -23.35 2.23 18.24
CA ILE A 283 -22.25 1.53 17.59
C ILE A 283 -21.88 0.30 18.42
N PRO A 284 -21.78 -0.90 17.82
CA PRO A 284 -21.50 -2.13 18.55
C PRO A 284 -20.23 -2.06 19.40
N VAL A 285 -20.24 -2.78 20.53
CA VAL A 285 -19.07 -2.91 21.41
C VAL A 285 -17.95 -3.64 20.63
N GLY A 286 -16.72 -3.19 20.78
CA GLY A 286 -15.54 -3.78 20.09
C GLY A 286 -15.25 -3.15 18.72
N ILE A 287 -16.11 -2.27 18.21
CA ILE A 287 -15.83 -1.50 17.00
C ILE A 287 -14.91 -0.33 17.35
N GLN A 288 -13.81 -0.20 16.59
CA GLN A 288 -12.94 0.95 16.69
C GLN A 288 -13.61 2.18 16.08
N ARG A 289 -13.91 3.15 16.93
CA ARG A 289 -14.68 4.35 16.55
C ARG A 289 -13.81 5.39 15.87
N ARG A 290 -12.57 5.53 16.31
CA ARG A 290 -11.61 6.48 15.74
C ARG A 290 -10.98 5.92 14.47
N VAL A 291 -10.58 6.78 13.55
CA VAL A 291 -9.66 6.40 12.49
C VAL A 291 -8.25 6.27 13.07
N ASP A 292 -7.44 5.40 12.49
CA ASP A 292 -6.09 5.10 12.99
C ASP A 292 -5.14 6.28 12.82
N GLY A 293 -5.34 7.07 11.76
CA GLY A 293 -4.50 8.23 11.53
C GLY A 293 -5.11 9.29 10.63
N VAL A 294 -4.72 10.53 10.92
CA VAL A 294 -4.93 11.69 10.05
C VAL A 294 -3.57 12.32 9.79
N TYR A 295 -3.16 12.32 8.53
CA TYR A 295 -1.85 12.79 8.08
C TYR A 295 -2.06 13.87 7.02
N THR A 296 -1.81 15.13 7.37
CA THR A 296 -2.01 16.27 6.47
C THR A 296 -1.00 17.37 6.73
N ASN A 297 -0.42 17.92 5.67
CA ASN A 297 0.53 19.03 5.78
C ASN A 297 -0.16 20.38 6.12
N TYR A 298 -1.46 20.50 5.85
CA TYR A 298 -2.16 21.80 5.93
C TYR A 298 -3.43 21.76 6.78
N GLY A 299 -3.75 20.62 7.38
CA GLY A 299 -4.82 20.45 8.36
C GLY A 299 -6.22 20.65 7.81
N PHE A 300 -7.10 21.08 8.71
CA PHE A 300 -8.52 21.30 8.46
C PHE A 300 -8.86 22.77 8.41
N ALA A 301 -9.91 23.10 7.66
CA ALA A 301 -10.47 24.43 7.53
C ALA A 301 -12.00 24.36 7.50
N GLY A 302 -12.67 25.49 7.29
CA GLY A 302 -14.12 25.61 7.25
C GLY A 302 -14.71 25.92 8.62
N THR A 303 -16.06 25.93 8.72
CA THR A 303 -16.77 26.38 9.91
C THR A 303 -16.47 25.55 11.15
N ASN A 304 -16.21 24.27 10.99
CA ASN A 304 -15.97 23.33 12.10
C ASN A 304 -14.47 23.03 12.32
N GLY A 305 -13.59 23.36 11.35
CA GLY A 305 -12.19 23.01 11.47
C GLY A 305 -11.99 21.53 11.74
N ASP A 306 -11.27 21.19 12.81
CA ASP A 306 -10.99 19.82 13.25
C ASP A 306 -11.87 19.32 14.41
N THR A 307 -12.90 20.06 14.80
CA THR A 307 -13.75 19.75 15.97
C THR A 307 -14.40 18.37 15.91
N TYR A 308 -14.70 17.86 14.71
CA TYR A 308 -15.32 16.56 14.50
C TYR A 308 -14.36 15.54 13.88
N VAL A 309 -13.08 15.67 14.20
CA VAL A 309 -12.04 14.74 13.78
C VAL A 309 -11.62 13.87 14.97
N PHE A 310 -11.89 12.59 14.89
CA PHE A 310 -11.59 11.59 15.92
C PHE A 310 -10.61 10.57 15.37
N SER A 311 -9.35 10.72 15.68
CA SER A 311 -8.28 9.83 15.28
C SER A 311 -7.37 9.47 16.46
N ASP A 312 -6.59 8.41 16.31
CA ASP A 312 -5.68 7.93 17.36
C ASP A 312 -4.36 8.72 17.39
N ASN A 313 -4.01 9.39 16.28
CA ASN A 313 -2.79 10.20 16.19
C ASN A 313 -3.03 11.72 16.30
N GLY A 314 -4.27 12.14 16.65
CA GLY A 314 -4.67 13.55 16.68
C GLY A 314 -5.08 14.09 15.32
N THR A 315 -5.29 15.41 15.22
CA THR A 315 -5.87 16.03 14.02
C THR A 315 -4.86 16.72 13.10
N ASN A 316 -3.61 16.84 13.51
CA ASN A 316 -2.59 17.64 12.82
C ASN A 316 -1.25 16.92 12.62
N ALA A 317 -1.25 15.60 12.52
CA ALA A 317 -0.02 14.89 12.19
C ALA A 317 0.41 15.22 10.75
N THR A 318 1.69 15.52 10.58
CA THR A 318 2.28 15.78 9.27
C THR A 318 2.10 14.58 8.35
N TYR A 319 1.92 14.84 7.06
CA TYR A 319 1.88 13.79 6.03
C TYR A 319 3.07 12.85 6.19
N ASP A 320 2.78 11.56 6.35
CA ASP A 320 3.73 10.56 6.85
C ASP A 320 4.51 9.85 5.75
N VAL A 321 4.22 10.13 4.47
CA VAL A 321 4.95 9.56 3.33
C VAL A 321 6.01 10.56 2.89
N PRO A 322 7.31 10.22 2.99
CA PRO A 322 8.38 11.09 2.53
C PRO A 322 8.27 11.42 1.04
N PRO A 323 8.77 12.59 0.60
CA PRO A 323 8.65 13.03 -0.80
C PRO A 323 9.14 11.99 -1.82
N ASP A 324 10.23 11.28 -1.52
CA ASP A 324 10.81 10.25 -2.40
C ASP A 324 9.97 8.95 -2.47
N ASN A 325 8.95 8.83 -1.64
CA ASN A 325 8.09 7.65 -1.56
C ASN A 325 6.62 7.95 -1.89
N VAL A 326 6.30 9.20 -2.25
CA VAL A 326 4.93 9.55 -2.68
C VAL A 326 4.60 8.75 -3.93
N ILE A 327 3.52 7.96 -3.84
CA ILE A 327 3.04 7.18 -4.98
C ILE A 327 2.40 8.17 -5.96
N PRO A 328 2.89 8.27 -7.19
CA PRO A 328 2.26 9.13 -8.18
C PRO A 328 0.89 8.57 -8.57
N PHE A 329 0.00 9.42 -9.06
CA PHE A 329 -1.24 8.96 -9.68
C PHE A 329 -0.91 8.01 -10.85
N PRO A 330 -1.50 6.81 -10.89
CA PRO A 330 -1.19 5.82 -11.93
C PRO A 330 -1.88 6.17 -13.26
N SER A 331 -1.38 7.20 -13.93
CA SER A 331 -1.96 7.71 -15.18
C SER A 331 -1.83 6.72 -16.34
N LEU A 332 -2.82 6.70 -17.22
CA LEU A 332 -2.77 5.97 -18.49
C LEU A 332 -1.68 6.50 -19.44
N THR A 333 -1.28 7.77 -19.28
CA THR A 333 -0.13 8.34 -19.99
C THR A 333 1.20 8.07 -19.28
N GLY A 334 1.17 7.49 -18.09
CA GLY A 334 2.35 7.10 -17.34
C GLY A 334 3.08 5.92 -17.98
N PRO A 335 4.26 5.54 -17.43
CA PRO A 335 5.07 4.49 -18.00
C PRO A 335 4.36 3.13 -17.97
N SER A 336 4.58 2.35 -19.01
CA SER A 336 4.11 0.97 -19.12
C SER A 336 4.69 0.08 -18.00
N PRO A 337 3.92 -0.88 -17.47
CA PRO A 337 4.44 -1.88 -16.55
C PRO A 337 5.28 -2.96 -17.27
N ASP A 338 5.25 -2.99 -18.60
CA ASP A 338 5.94 -3.98 -19.42
C ASP A 338 6.80 -3.27 -20.48
N VAL A 339 7.88 -3.92 -20.87
CA VAL A 339 8.83 -3.45 -21.89
C VAL A 339 8.23 -3.38 -23.30
N CYS A 340 7.06 -3.97 -23.51
CA CYS A 340 6.39 -3.93 -24.82
C CYS A 340 6.02 -2.52 -25.28
N CYS A 341 5.84 -1.60 -24.37
CA CYS A 341 5.00 -0.44 -24.58
C CYS A 341 5.58 0.80 -23.90
N VAL A 342 5.23 1.99 -24.39
CA VAL A 342 5.74 3.26 -23.84
C VAL A 342 4.85 3.74 -22.71
N THR A 343 3.54 3.76 -22.93
CA THR A 343 2.56 4.22 -21.94
C THR A 343 1.75 3.07 -21.38
N TYR A 344 1.07 3.32 -20.26
CA TYR A 344 0.15 2.35 -19.69
C TYR A 344 -1.03 2.07 -20.64
N GLU A 345 -1.49 3.09 -21.38
CA GLU A 345 -2.53 2.92 -22.40
C GLU A 345 -2.08 1.97 -23.50
N ASP A 346 -0.84 2.12 -24.01
CA ASP A 346 -0.28 1.21 -25.00
C ASP A 346 -0.23 -0.24 -24.50
N TYR A 347 0.11 -0.41 -23.21
CA TYR A 347 0.08 -1.72 -22.57
C TYR A 347 -1.33 -2.32 -22.54
N LEU A 348 -2.34 -1.52 -22.17
CA LEU A 348 -3.73 -1.98 -22.18
C LEU A 348 -4.17 -2.33 -23.61
N ASP A 349 -3.81 -1.53 -24.61
CA ASP A 349 -4.15 -1.79 -26.01
C ASP A 349 -3.51 -3.07 -26.53
N ALA A 350 -2.26 -3.35 -26.15
CA ALA A 350 -1.54 -4.55 -26.56
C ALA A 350 -2.07 -5.84 -25.89
N ASN A 351 -2.58 -5.75 -24.65
CA ASN A 351 -2.99 -6.90 -23.85
C ASN A 351 -4.50 -7.08 -23.73
N SER A 352 -5.28 -6.28 -24.44
CA SER A 352 -6.74 -6.33 -24.42
C SER A 352 -7.33 -6.89 -25.73
N TRP A 353 -8.59 -7.22 -25.67
CA TRP A 353 -9.37 -7.66 -26.83
C TRP A 353 -10.61 -6.79 -27.04
N ASP A 354 -10.86 -6.41 -28.30
CA ASP A 354 -12.07 -5.70 -28.73
C ASP A 354 -13.10 -6.72 -29.25
N PRO A 355 -14.20 -6.98 -28.54
CA PRO A 355 -15.23 -7.93 -28.95
C PRO A 355 -16.28 -7.33 -29.91
N LEU A 356 -16.34 -6.00 -30.08
CA LEU A 356 -17.43 -5.34 -30.81
C LEU A 356 -17.71 -5.94 -32.20
N PRO A 357 -16.69 -6.34 -33.00
CA PRO A 357 -16.94 -6.91 -34.34
C PRO A 357 -17.72 -8.22 -34.31
N VAL A 358 -17.74 -8.94 -33.21
CA VAL A 358 -18.38 -10.27 -33.09
C VAL A 358 -19.59 -10.28 -32.18
N LEU A 359 -19.92 -9.14 -31.55
CA LEU A 359 -21.10 -9.00 -30.69
C LEU A 359 -22.40 -8.85 -31.51
N PRO A 360 -23.55 -9.27 -30.92
CA PRO A 360 -24.85 -9.02 -31.56
C PRO A 360 -25.17 -7.51 -31.59
N GLY A 361 -25.87 -7.07 -32.65
CA GLY A 361 -26.24 -5.65 -32.82
C GLY A 361 -27.06 -5.07 -31.66
N SER A 362 -27.72 -5.92 -30.84
CA SER A 362 -28.42 -5.47 -29.64
C SER A 362 -27.47 -5.03 -28.49
N ALA A 363 -26.21 -5.44 -28.57
CA ALA A 363 -25.18 -5.07 -27.60
C ALA A 363 -24.27 -3.94 -28.09
N VAL A 364 -24.35 -3.56 -29.37
CA VAL A 364 -23.42 -2.62 -30.01
C VAL A 364 -24.18 -1.42 -30.58
N SER A 365 -23.66 -0.23 -30.30
CA SER A 365 -24.13 1.02 -30.87
C SER A 365 -22.93 1.84 -31.37
N GLY A 366 -22.61 1.72 -32.64
CA GLY A 366 -21.38 2.28 -33.20
C GLY A 366 -20.13 1.65 -32.57
N SER A 367 -19.34 2.44 -31.88
CA SER A 367 -18.16 1.97 -31.09
C SER A 367 -18.48 1.66 -29.63
N ASP A 368 -19.73 1.77 -29.19
CA ASP A 368 -20.15 1.65 -27.81
C ASP A 368 -20.68 0.24 -27.50
N LEU A 369 -20.37 -0.27 -26.29
CA LEU A 369 -20.99 -1.47 -25.72
C LEU A 369 -22.17 -1.08 -24.85
N THR A 370 -23.33 -1.71 -25.08
CA THR A 370 -24.54 -1.49 -24.29
C THR A 370 -25.10 -2.81 -23.76
N ILE A 371 -25.30 -2.91 -22.45
CA ILE A 371 -25.88 -4.08 -21.79
C ILE A 371 -27.14 -3.66 -21.07
N TYR A 372 -28.29 -3.95 -21.66
CA TYR A 372 -29.61 -3.69 -21.12
C TYR A 372 -30.41 -4.98 -20.91
N ALA A 373 -31.56 -4.89 -20.26
CA ALA A 373 -32.48 -6.01 -20.14
C ALA A 373 -32.93 -6.57 -21.51
N THR A 374 -32.95 -5.72 -22.54
CA THR A 374 -33.32 -6.07 -23.92
C THR A 374 -32.15 -6.60 -24.76
N THR A 375 -30.92 -6.55 -24.24
CA THR A 375 -29.75 -7.07 -24.95
C THR A 375 -29.86 -8.59 -25.05
N ALA A 376 -29.79 -9.14 -26.25
CA ALA A 376 -29.80 -10.57 -26.47
C ALA A 376 -28.60 -11.24 -25.80
N SER A 377 -28.78 -12.47 -25.31
CA SER A 377 -27.67 -13.23 -24.76
C SER A 377 -26.60 -13.48 -25.81
N PHE A 378 -25.35 -13.40 -25.41
CA PHE A 378 -24.17 -13.68 -26.23
C PHE A 378 -23.06 -14.29 -25.41
N ASP A 379 -22.14 -14.97 -26.07
CA ASP A 379 -20.92 -15.51 -25.47
C ASP A 379 -19.83 -15.50 -26.54
N VAL A 380 -18.84 -14.65 -26.36
CA VAL A 380 -17.75 -14.44 -27.33
C VAL A 380 -16.40 -14.49 -26.63
N SER A 381 -15.41 -15.07 -27.31
CA SER A 381 -14.06 -15.25 -26.76
C SER A 381 -13.03 -15.27 -27.88
N ASN A 382 -11.80 -14.85 -27.56
CA ASN A 382 -10.63 -15.04 -28.42
C ASN A 382 -9.67 -16.12 -27.90
N GLY A 383 -10.11 -16.92 -26.94
CA GLY A 383 -9.30 -17.96 -26.29
C GLY A 383 -8.58 -17.49 -25.00
N THR A 384 -8.27 -16.21 -24.90
CA THR A 384 -7.64 -15.62 -23.68
C THR A 384 -8.62 -14.72 -22.94
N ASN A 385 -9.39 -13.94 -23.67
CA ASN A 385 -10.38 -13.01 -23.12
C ASN A 385 -11.78 -13.46 -23.50
N ARG A 386 -12.76 -13.24 -22.62
CA ARG A 386 -14.16 -13.61 -22.85
C ARG A 386 -15.10 -12.52 -22.36
N LEU A 387 -16.12 -12.25 -23.15
CA LEU A 387 -17.26 -11.43 -22.76
C LEU A 387 -18.55 -12.19 -23.07
N ALA A 388 -19.37 -12.44 -22.03
CA ALA A 388 -20.65 -13.09 -22.22
C ALA A 388 -21.76 -12.37 -21.43
N TRP A 389 -22.96 -12.37 -21.99
CA TRP A 389 -24.16 -11.88 -21.36
C TRP A 389 -25.27 -12.92 -21.42
N ASN A 390 -25.80 -13.28 -20.29
CA ASN A 390 -26.97 -14.14 -20.17
C ASN A 390 -28.17 -13.32 -19.69
N SER A 391 -29.07 -12.97 -20.60
CA SER A 391 -30.24 -12.13 -20.31
C SER A 391 -31.27 -12.83 -19.40
N ALA A 392 -31.33 -14.17 -19.41
CA ALA A 392 -32.26 -14.93 -18.58
C ALA A 392 -31.88 -14.91 -17.09
N THR A 393 -30.57 -14.89 -16.80
CA THR A 393 -30.03 -14.89 -15.43
C THR A 393 -29.49 -13.54 -15.00
N ASN A 394 -29.45 -12.55 -15.88
CA ASN A 394 -28.76 -11.27 -15.73
C ASN A 394 -27.29 -11.46 -15.31
N THR A 395 -26.59 -12.40 -15.95
CA THR A 395 -25.18 -12.67 -15.64
C THR A 395 -24.29 -12.09 -16.74
N LEU A 396 -23.33 -11.28 -16.34
CA LEU A 396 -22.26 -10.74 -17.17
C LEU A 396 -20.96 -11.44 -16.80
N THR A 397 -20.39 -12.18 -17.74
CA THR A 397 -19.09 -12.83 -17.60
C THR A 397 -18.03 -11.97 -18.26
N VAL A 398 -16.97 -11.63 -17.52
CA VAL A 398 -15.84 -10.84 -18.01
C VAL A 398 -14.56 -11.55 -17.61
N GLU A 399 -13.71 -11.85 -18.58
CA GLU A 399 -12.41 -12.46 -18.33
C GLU A 399 -11.31 -11.81 -19.15
N GLY A 400 -10.15 -11.64 -18.52
CA GLY A 400 -9.05 -10.91 -19.12
C GLY A 400 -9.38 -9.42 -19.27
N ILE A 401 -8.82 -8.75 -20.27
CA ILE A 401 -9.01 -7.31 -20.50
C ILE A 401 -9.88 -7.12 -21.76
N ILE A 402 -11.10 -6.64 -21.56
CA ILE A 402 -12.06 -6.33 -22.63
C ILE A 402 -11.99 -4.84 -22.93
N ARG A 403 -11.52 -4.49 -24.11
CA ARG A 403 -11.39 -3.11 -24.57
C ARG A 403 -12.57 -2.72 -25.45
N ILE A 404 -13.20 -1.60 -25.14
CA ILE A 404 -14.25 -0.99 -25.94
C ILE A 404 -13.74 0.37 -26.47
N PRO A 405 -13.63 0.54 -27.81
CA PRO A 405 -13.16 1.80 -28.39
C PRO A 405 -14.00 3.02 -28.00
N GLY A 406 -15.29 2.83 -27.81
CA GLY A 406 -16.23 3.84 -27.35
C GLY A 406 -16.51 3.78 -25.86
N SER A 407 -17.78 4.00 -25.50
CA SER A 407 -18.28 3.95 -24.12
C SER A 407 -18.88 2.58 -23.77
N ILE A 408 -18.99 2.33 -22.47
CA ILE A 408 -19.71 1.19 -21.90
C ILE A 408 -20.91 1.72 -21.14
N THR A 409 -22.09 1.23 -21.46
CA THR A 409 -23.31 1.56 -20.72
C THR A 409 -23.99 0.28 -20.24
N GLN A 410 -24.16 0.17 -18.92
CA GLN A 410 -24.88 -0.93 -18.30
C GLN A 410 -26.11 -0.37 -17.56
N GLY A 411 -27.30 -0.85 -17.89
CA GLY A 411 -28.50 -0.27 -17.29
C GLY A 411 -29.82 -0.92 -17.67
N GLY A 412 -30.91 -0.35 -17.19
CA GLY A 412 -32.27 -0.78 -17.50
C GLY A 412 -32.62 -2.21 -17.06
N ILE A 413 -31.79 -2.85 -16.23
CA ILE A 413 -31.94 -4.24 -15.80
C ILE A 413 -32.73 -4.25 -14.50
N THR A 414 -33.79 -5.07 -14.47
CA THR A 414 -34.55 -5.31 -13.25
C THR A 414 -33.79 -6.31 -12.37
N GLY A 415 -33.46 -5.91 -11.16
CA GLY A 415 -32.62 -6.68 -10.25
C GLY A 415 -31.11 -6.45 -10.47
N PRO A 416 -30.26 -7.16 -9.75
CA PRO A 416 -28.81 -7.04 -9.87
C PRO A 416 -28.30 -7.78 -11.11
N THR A 417 -27.32 -7.19 -11.80
CA THR A 417 -26.46 -7.90 -12.73
C THR A 417 -25.45 -8.70 -11.90
N LYS A 418 -25.43 -10.00 -12.09
CA LYS A 418 -24.46 -10.91 -11.49
C LYS A 418 -23.18 -10.85 -12.30
N ILE A 419 -22.06 -10.70 -11.62
CA ILE A 419 -20.73 -10.65 -12.25
C ILE A 419 -20.02 -11.96 -12.02
N GLU A 420 -19.57 -12.57 -13.10
CA GLU A 420 -18.75 -13.77 -13.11
C GLU A 420 -17.43 -13.44 -13.81
N THR A 421 -16.31 -13.66 -13.15
CA THR A 421 -14.98 -13.35 -13.67
C THR A 421 -13.99 -14.51 -13.54
N ILE A 422 -14.49 -15.69 -13.16
CA ILE A 422 -13.71 -16.92 -13.16
C ILE A 422 -14.14 -17.76 -14.35
N TYR A 423 -13.18 -18.10 -15.20
CA TYR A 423 -13.43 -18.98 -16.33
C TYR A 423 -12.67 -20.29 -16.20
N TYR A 424 -13.39 -21.33 -15.86
CA TYR A 424 -12.82 -22.63 -15.54
C TYR A 424 -12.06 -23.30 -16.70
N THR A 425 -12.33 -22.91 -17.92
CA THR A 425 -11.66 -23.46 -19.11
C THR A 425 -10.26 -22.89 -19.31
N THR A 426 -10.04 -21.60 -19.01
CA THR A 426 -8.74 -20.93 -19.16
C THR A 426 -7.98 -20.84 -17.83
N GLY A 427 -8.66 -21.04 -16.72
CA GLY A 427 -8.08 -20.86 -15.36
C GLY A 427 -7.79 -19.39 -15.01
N LEU A 428 -8.20 -18.42 -15.83
CA LEU A 428 -8.08 -17.01 -15.53
C LEU A 428 -9.02 -16.61 -14.39
N VAL A 429 -8.54 -15.76 -13.52
CA VAL A 429 -9.32 -15.18 -12.43
C VAL A 429 -9.31 -13.67 -12.56
N GLY A 430 -10.49 -13.09 -12.78
CA GLY A 430 -10.65 -11.66 -12.92
C GLY A 430 -10.89 -11.20 -14.35
N GLY A 431 -11.65 -10.13 -14.47
CA GLY A 431 -11.94 -9.49 -15.74
C GLY A 431 -12.02 -7.98 -15.61
N THR A 432 -11.59 -7.27 -16.64
CA THR A 432 -11.56 -5.82 -16.69
C THR A 432 -12.29 -5.32 -17.93
N LEU A 433 -13.18 -4.35 -17.72
CA LEU A 433 -13.81 -3.59 -18.78
C LEU A 433 -13.08 -2.25 -18.94
N TYR A 434 -12.46 -2.04 -20.09
CA TYR A 434 -11.74 -0.83 -20.44
C TYR A 434 -12.46 -0.05 -21.53
N ALA A 435 -12.93 1.16 -21.23
CA ALA A 435 -13.61 2.05 -22.18
C ALA A 435 -12.72 3.22 -22.59
N LYS A 436 -12.55 3.41 -23.91
CA LYS A 436 -11.65 4.41 -24.49
C LYS A 436 -12.32 5.73 -24.87
N LYS A 437 -13.63 5.88 -24.73
CA LYS A 437 -14.32 7.14 -25.00
C LYS A 437 -13.80 8.23 -24.07
N ALA A 438 -13.31 9.32 -24.62
CA ALA A 438 -12.74 10.42 -23.87
C ALA A 438 -12.97 11.76 -24.57
N GLY A 439 -12.98 12.86 -23.81
CA GLY A 439 -12.90 14.21 -24.35
C GLY A 439 -11.51 14.54 -24.87
N ALA A 440 -11.34 15.69 -25.48
CA ALA A 440 -10.06 16.13 -26.03
C ALA A 440 -8.99 16.35 -24.95
N ASP A 441 -9.43 16.70 -23.74
CA ASP A 441 -8.65 17.02 -22.56
C ASP A 441 -8.75 15.96 -21.45
N TRP A 442 -8.95 14.69 -21.85
CA TRP A 442 -9.18 13.58 -20.91
C TRP A 442 -8.07 13.36 -19.87
N ASN A 443 -6.86 13.82 -20.16
CA ASN A 443 -5.70 13.73 -19.27
C ASN A 443 -5.50 14.98 -18.39
N GLU A 444 -6.38 15.95 -18.48
CA GLU A 444 -6.31 17.16 -17.67
C GLU A 444 -7.15 17.05 -16.40
N THR A 445 -6.89 17.96 -15.48
CA THR A 445 -7.54 17.93 -14.17
C THR A 445 -8.94 18.51 -14.20
N GLY A 446 -9.91 17.72 -13.89
CA GLY A 446 -11.19 17.96 -13.21
C GLY A 446 -12.09 19.16 -13.48
N THR A 447 -11.75 20.06 -14.36
CA THR A 447 -12.64 21.18 -14.74
C THR A 447 -13.64 20.75 -15.82
N ALA A 448 -14.86 21.22 -15.69
CA ALA A 448 -16.00 20.87 -16.53
C ALA A 448 -15.83 21.39 -17.98
N GLY A 449 -14.95 20.78 -18.75
CA GLY A 449 -14.73 21.09 -20.15
C GLY A 449 -15.32 20.05 -21.11
N ALA A 450 -14.51 19.61 -22.05
CA ALA A 450 -14.87 18.65 -23.09
C ALA A 450 -14.82 17.17 -22.64
N HIS A 451 -14.84 16.91 -21.32
CA HIS A 451 -14.81 15.56 -20.77
C HIS A 451 -16.03 14.72 -21.15
N GLN A 452 -15.83 13.44 -21.42
CA GLN A 452 -16.88 12.52 -21.77
C GLN A 452 -16.99 11.34 -20.80
N VAL A 453 -18.21 10.83 -20.65
CA VAL A 453 -18.43 9.64 -19.83
C VAL A 453 -18.00 8.42 -20.64
N SER A 454 -16.98 7.72 -20.16
CA SER A 454 -16.50 6.47 -20.74
C SER A 454 -17.33 5.28 -20.26
N ILE A 455 -17.68 5.23 -18.98
CA ILE A 455 -18.48 4.15 -18.39
C ILE A 455 -19.68 4.73 -17.64
N THR A 456 -20.88 4.24 -17.98
CA THR A 456 -22.12 4.54 -17.26
C THR A 456 -22.65 3.27 -16.59
N ILE A 457 -22.87 3.32 -15.27
CA ILE A 457 -23.44 2.21 -14.51
C ILE A 457 -24.79 2.64 -13.95
N ASN A 458 -25.83 2.00 -14.42
CA ASN A 458 -27.23 2.28 -14.04
C ASN A 458 -27.92 1.08 -13.36
N SER A 459 -27.24 -0.03 -13.14
CA SER A 459 -27.72 -1.20 -12.42
C SER A 459 -26.69 -1.70 -11.42
N SER A 460 -27.11 -2.56 -10.50
CA SER A 460 -26.16 -3.16 -9.57
C SER A 460 -25.25 -4.17 -10.26
N LEU A 461 -23.97 -4.19 -9.89
CA LEU A 461 -22.95 -5.15 -10.34
C LEU A 461 -22.50 -5.95 -9.12
N ILE A 462 -23.03 -7.14 -8.96
CA ILE A 462 -22.86 -7.97 -7.76
C ILE A 462 -22.07 -9.23 -8.14
N PRO A 463 -20.96 -9.57 -7.48
CA PRO A 463 -20.21 -10.76 -7.78
C PRO A 463 -21.07 -12.02 -7.59
N LEU A 464 -20.92 -13.00 -8.46
CA LEU A 464 -21.57 -14.30 -8.34
C LEU A 464 -20.93 -15.10 -7.20
N GLY A 465 -19.61 -15.11 -7.17
CA GLY A 465 -18.78 -15.67 -6.10
C GLY A 465 -18.35 -14.62 -5.05
N VAL A 466 -17.16 -14.77 -4.52
CA VAL A 466 -16.60 -13.91 -3.46
C VAL A 466 -15.66 -12.88 -4.06
N PHE A 467 -15.92 -11.61 -3.82
CA PHE A 467 -15.04 -10.48 -4.22
C PHE A 467 -14.04 -10.18 -3.08
N PRO A 468 -12.79 -9.94 -3.36
CA PRO A 468 -12.06 -9.98 -4.63
C PRO A 468 -11.31 -11.30 -4.88
N THR A 469 -11.48 -12.31 -4.05
CA THR A 469 -10.69 -13.56 -4.13
C THR A 469 -11.19 -14.51 -5.21
N GLY A 470 -12.50 -14.49 -5.47
CA GLY A 470 -13.14 -15.19 -6.57
C GLY A 470 -13.40 -14.22 -7.73
N ASP A 471 -14.62 -13.68 -7.81
CA ASP A 471 -14.95 -12.74 -8.86
C ASP A 471 -14.27 -11.38 -8.67
N ARG A 472 -13.49 -10.94 -9.66
CA ARG A 472 -12.72 -9.70 -9.65
C ARG A 472 -13.07 -8.85 -10.85
N LEU A 473 -13.94 -7.85 -10.67
CA LEU A 473 -14.28 -6.92 -11.73
C LEU A 473 -13.41 -5.65 -11.64
N GLY A 474 -12.73 -5.32 -12.73
CA GLY A 474 -12.07 -4.04 -12.97
C GLY A 474 -12.86 -3.17 -13.92
N LEU A 475 -12.94 -1.90 -13.64
CA LEU A 475 -13.54 -0.89 -14.51
C LEU A 475 -12.48 0.18 -14.77
N ILE A 476 -12.05 0.32 -16.03
CA ILE A 476 -11.08 1.34 -16.45
C ILE A 476 -11.76 2.28 -17.44
N ALA A 477 -11.86 3.54 -17.07
CA ALA A 477 -12.34 4.60 -17.94
C ALA A 477 -11.18 5.51 -18.36
N LYS A 478 -11.03 5.73 -19.66
CA LYS A 478 -10.05 6.69 -20.17
C LYS A 478 -10.34 8.12 -19.73
N ASP A 479 -11.61 8.47 -19.46
CA ASP A 479 -12.00 9.78 -18.98
C ASP A 479 -12.84 9.65 -17.69
N ARG A 480 -14.16 9.38 -17.76
CA ARG A 480 -15.06 9.43 -16.62
C ARG A 480 -15.88 8.17 -16.42
N ILE A 481 -16.15 7.86 -15.14
CA ILE A 481 -17.16 6.87 -14.73
C ILE A 481 -18.32 7.61 -14.07
N HIS A 482 -19.53 7.27 -14.46
CA HIS A 482 -20.74 7.85 -13.92
C HIS A 482 -21.73 6.77 -13.40
N MET A 483 -22.05 6.83 -12.13
CA MET A 483 -23.00 5.96 -11.43
C MET A 483 -24.24 6.76 -11.07
N THR A 484 -25.34 6.64 -11.86
CA THR A 484 -26.41 7.66 -11.86
C THR A 484 -27.70 7.28 -11.19
N ARG A 485 -27.98 5.99 -10.92
CA ARG A 485 -29.28 5.55 -10.40
C ARG A 485 -29.26 5.26 -8.91
N ALA A 486 -30.37 5.62 -8.23
CA ALA A 486 -30.53 5.34 -6.81
C ALA A 486 -30.57 3.84 -6.48
N SER A 487 -30.17 3.51 -5.26
CA SER A 487 -30.27 2.18 -4.65
C SER A 487 -29.56 1.08 -5.45
N LYS A 488 -28.36 1.37 -6.00
CA LYS A 488 -27.52 0.41 -6.71
C LYS A 488 -26.32 0.00 -5.87
N ARG A 489 -25.78 -1.17 -6.16
CA ARG A 489 -24.68 -1.82 -5.46
C ARG A 489 -23.63 -2.28 -6.47
N VAL A 490 -22.39 -1.96 -6.23
CA VAL A 490 -21.27 -2.29 -7.12
C VAL A 490 -20.14 -2.86 -6.29
N ALA A 491 -19.62 -4.03 -6.69
CA ALA A 491 -18.36 -4.56 -6.18
C ALA A 491 -17.34 -4.58 -7.31
N ALA A 492 -16.36 -3.69 -7.25
CA ALA A 492 -15.36 -3.53 -8.32
C ALA A 492 -14.12 -2.76 -7.88
N ALA A 493 -13.01 -2.96 -8.58
CA ALA A 493 -11.91 -2.02 -8.65
C ALA A 493 -12.24 -0.95 -9.70
N VAL A 494 -12.34 0.31 -9.31
CA VAL A 494 -12.84 1.40 -10.17
C VAL A 494 -11.72 2.39 -10.44
N TYR A 495 -11.34 2.53 -11.71
CA TYR A 495 -10.34 3.49 -12.17
C TYR A 495 -10.92 4.42 -13.21
N ALA A 496 -10.73 5.71 -13.02
CA ALA A 496 -10.96 6.71 -14.05
C ALA A 496 -9.76 7.66 -14.13
N GLU A 497 -9.24 7.88 -15.33
CA GLU A 497 -8.12 8.82 -15.50
C GLU A 497 -8.47 10.20 -14.95
N ASN A 498 -9.73 10.63 -15.12
CA ASN A 498 -10.16 11.96 -14.72
C ASN A 498 -11.12 11.91 -13.51
N GLN A 499 -12.36 11.49 -13.69
CA GLN A 499 -13.38 11.64 -12.66
C GLN A 499 -14.23 10.40 -12.45
N VAL A 500 -14.50 10.10 -11.19
CA VAL A 500 -15.59 9.21 -10.80
C VAL A 500 -16.70 10.04 -10.15
N THR A 501 -17.91 9.95 -10.71
CA THR A 501 -19.12 10.58 -10.15
C THR A 501 -20.03 9.48 -9.63
N ILE A 502 -20.40 9.56 -8.36
CA ILE A 502 -21.30 8.62 -7.70
C ILE A 502 -22.51 9.39 -7.19
N ASP A 503 -23.58 9.34 -7.97
CA ASP A 503 -24.83 10.02 -7.63
C ASP A 503 -25.69 9.13 -6.73
N LYS A 504 -26.53 9.77 -5.93
CA LYS A 504 -27.61 9.14 -5.17
C LYS A 504 -27.11 8.02 -4.22
N GLN A 505 -28.00 7.06 -3.96
CA GLN A 505 -27.80 5.98 -2.99
C GLN A 505 -27.04 4.79 -3.63
N TYR A 506 -25.77 4.98 -3.97
CA TYR A 506 -24.90 3.90 -4.40
C TYR A 506 -24.13 3.31 -3.23
N HIS A 507 -23.98 1.99 -3.21
CA HIS A 507 -23.04 1.31 -2.35
C HIS A 507 -21.95 0.70 -3.23
N VAL A 508 -20.75 1.21 -3.13
CA VAL A 508 -19.58 0.71 -3.84
C VAL A 508 -18.67 0.00 -2.85
N VAL A 509 -18.40 -1.29 -3.09
CA VAL A 509 -17.44 -2.08 -2.33
C VAL A 509 -16.22 -2.32 -3.21
N GLY A 510 -15.07 -1.87 -2.76
CA GLY A 510 -13.83 -1.97 -3.53
C GLY A 510 -12.90 -0.81 -3.26
N ALA A 511 -12.40 -0.23 -4.31
CA ALA A 511 -11.59 0.99 -4.27
C ALA A 511 -11.87 1.87 -5.49
N VAL A 512 -11.77 3.17 -5.29
CA VAL A 512 -11.89 4.17 -6.36
C VAL A 512 -10.55 4.88 -6.52
N VAL A 513 -10.00 4.82 -7.72
CA VAL A 513 -8.77 5.52 -8.11
C VAL A 513 -9.12 6.50 -9.23
N SER A 514 -8.96 7.79 -8.98
CA SER A 514 -9.27 8.83 -9.97
C SER A 514 -8.53 10.13 -9.64
N ARG A 515 -8.48 11.07 -10.60
CA ARG A 515 -7.97 12.42 -10.28
C ARG A 515 -8.95 13.18 -9.40
N PHE A 516 -10.25 13.02 -9.66
CA PHE A 516 -11.31 13.71 -8.93
C PHE A 516 -12.45 12.74 -8.59
N LEU A 517 -12.96 12.83 -7.36
CA LEU A 517 -14.12 12.07 -6.90
C LEU A 517 -15.24 13.03 -6.54
N ASP A 518 -16.40 12.90 -7.22
CA ASP A 518 -17.61 13.63 -6.91
C ASP A 518 -18.68 12.68 -6.37
N MET A 519 -18.95 12.76 -5.09
CA MET A 519 -20.00 12.01 -4.43
C MET A 519 -21.31 12.82 -4.30
N GLY A 520 -21.39 13.96 -5.00
CA GLY A 520 -22.59 14.74 -5.14
C GLY A 520 -23.15 15.28 -3.82
N SER A 521 -24.46 15.55 -3.82
CA SER A 521 -25.22 16.01 -2.66
C SER A 521 -26.21 14.96 -2.12
N GLN A 522 -26.00 13.70 -2.46
CA GLN A 522 -26.90 12.58 -2.14
C GLN A 522 -26.30 11.67 -1.05
N VAL A 523 -26.53 10.37 -1.10
CA VAL A 523 -26.17 9.40 -0.06
C VAL A 523 -25.34 8.23 -0.64
N PRO A 524 -24.24 8.46 -1.38
CA PRO A 524 -23.41 7.36 -1.80
C PRO A 524 -22.53 6.85 -0.65
N HIS A 525 -22.27 5.54 -0.66
CA HIS A 525 -21.44 4.88 0.31
C HIS A 525 -20.30 4.16 -0.42
N LEU A 526 -19.08 4.34 0.08
CA LEU A 526 -17.87 3.69 -0.43
C LEU A 526 -17.25 2.85 0.68
N TYR A 527 -17.04 1.58 0.42
CA TYR A 527 -16.49 0.62 1.38
C TYR A 527 -15.19 0.06 0.85
N GLN A 528 -14.09 0.32 1.54
CA GLN A 528 -12.79 -0.26 1.24
C GLN A 528 -12.87 -1.78 1.27
N MET A 529 -12.29 -2.45 0.29
CA MET A 529 -12.13 -3.88 0.30
C MET A 529 -10.72 -4.25 0.72
N PRO A 530 -10.52 -4.73 1.96
CA PRO A 530 -9.24 -5.30 2.35
C PRO A 530 -8.80 -6.39 1.37
N ASN A 531 -7.52 -6.52 1.10
CA ASN A 531 -6.95 -7.46 0.14
C ASN A 531 -7.28 -7.21 -1.36
N LEU A 532 -7.97 -6.12 -1.72
CA LEU A 532 -8.18 -5.80 -3.13
C LEU A 532 -6.84 -5.56 -3.84
N ALA A 533 -5.92 -4.84 -3.21
CA ALA A 533 -4.59 -4.60 -3.75
C ALA A 533 -3.82 -5.88 -4.13
N LYS A 534 -4.04 -6.96 -3.37
CA LYS A 534 -3.43 -8.28 -3.61
C LYS A 534 -4.19 -9.13 -4.63
N ASN A 535 -5.41 -8.74 -4.95
CA ASN A 535 -6.34 -9.48 -5.81
C ASN A 535 -6.91 -8.58 -6.91
N LEU A 536 -6.08 -7.76 -7.52
CA LEU A 536 -6.52 -6.86 -8.59
C LEU A 536 -6.97 -7.63 -9.83
N PRO A 537 -8.02 -7.16 -10.51
CA PRO A 537 -8.33 -7.60 -11.86
C PRO A 537 -7.16 -7.30 -12.82
N PRO A 538 -7.03 -8.03 -13.92
CA PRO A 538 -5.96 -7.82 -14.88
C PRO A 538 -5.99 -6.40 -15.47
N GLY A 539 -4.83 -5.81 -15.70
CA GLY A 539 -4.69 -4.51 -16.36
C GLY A 539 -5.07 -3.29 -15.51
N MET A 540 -5.33 -3.42 -14.22
CA MET A 540 -5.63 -2.25 -13.37
C MET A 540 -4.39 -1.37 -13.16
N PRO A 541 -4.46 -0.05 -13.48
CA PRO A 541 -3.33 0.87 -13.29
C PRO A 541 -2.90 0.97 -11.83
N GLY A 542 -1.60 1.08 -11.56
CA GLY A 542 -1.08 1.19 -10.19
C GLY A 542 -1.16 -0.11 -9.39
N GLY A 543 -1.19 -1.26 -10.05
CA GLY A 543 -1.23 -2.58 -9.42
C GLY A 543 0.06 -2.95 -8.67
N ASN A 544 1.12 -2.18 -8.80
CA ASN A 544 2.34 -2.40 -8.03
C ASN A 544 2.12 -1.96 -6.57
N ILE A 545 2.32 -2.89 -5.65
CA ILE A 545 2.33 -2.60 -4.23
C ILE A 545 3.72 -2.06 -3.88
N PHE A 546 3.77 -0.86 -3.31
CA PHE A 546 5.00 -0.31 -2.75
C PHE A 546 4.94 -0.44 -1.24
N ASN A 547 5.84 -1.23 -0.69
CA ASN A 547 5.98 -1.30 0.75
C ASN A 547 6.75 -0.06 1.24
N TYR A 548 6.15 0.70 2.11
CA TYR A 548 6.83 1.78 2.82
C TYR A 548 7.36 1.26 4.14
N VAL A 549 8.66 1.37 4.34
CA VAL A 549 9.34 0.91 5.56
C VAL A 549 9.72 2.11 6.41
N LYS A 550 8.91 2.42 7.43
CA LYS A 550 9.14 3.51 8.38
C LYS A 550 10.01 3.01 9.53
N ILE A 551 11.11 3.71 9.80
CA ILE A 551 11.90 3.46 11.01
C ILE A 551 11.17 4.06 12.21
N LEU A 552 10.89 3.23 13.20
CA LEU A 552 10.29 3.64 14.48
C LEU A 552 11.36 3.91 15.55
N SER A 553 12.41 3.10 15.57
CA SER A 553 13.52 3.29 16.49
C SER A 553 14.79 2.61 15.96
N TRP A 554 15.92 3.15 16.35
CA TRP A 554 17.25 2.65 16.03
C TRP A 554 18.04 2.47 17.33
N ARG A 555 18.69 1.33 17.51
CA ARG A 555 19.47 1.03 18.72
C ARG A 555 20.73 0.25 18.36
N GLU A 556 21.88 0.78 18.72
CA GLU A 556 23.15 0.04 18.76
C GLU A 556 23.23 -0.81 20.03
N LEU A 557 23.71 -2.06 19.91
CA LEU A 557 23.82 -3.04 21.00
C LEU A 557 25.29 -3.43 21.23
#